data_cde2e1dc016698da5a6865b741c9b300
#
_entry.id   cde2e1dc016698da5a6865b741c9b300
#
_cell.length_a   1.000
_cell.length_b   1.000
_cell.length_c   1.000
_cell.angle_alpha   90.00
_cell.angle_beta   90.00
_cell.angle_gamma   90.00
#
_symmetry.space_group_name_H-M   'P 1'
#
loop_
_entity.id
_entity.type
_entity.pdbx_description
1 polymer ?
#
loop_
_entity_poly.entity_id
_entity_poly.type
_entity_poly.pdbx_seq_one_letter_code
_entity_poly.pdbx_strand_id
1 'polypeptide(L)'
;MARKFGTINKMSEKFEDYSYIVNGVGGIGKTTLVYEIGKLITGSDEGTFIITCGGENKPKHIPGAFGDVAPDFKTFVAIVKELCDNKAEYPDTKFIAIDSLDEFARICENFVVAEWNATCDINERAKSIAQAYKGYQKGENRACDLMIQQVMKLQNAGYSILEIGHTKTKLKEDLLTKVQFEQLTCNLDNKYYNALKDKVNLVAMCYWENVVENIEEKKNAFTKKMDKVGELTDRKRVMVFADDDNAIDTKTHFEYITHKIDLSAEGFIKAVEEAIAMKLGTADEKTEKKITKKKPTKKSEPVEEPIEEPVEDETAIVDEAPFDVEEDIFDDEDVVTPVDADVLAAIRSAFKEADADTKAEVKTVLANYGGKLATEMKPSDVKKIQKILKI
;
A
#
# COMPACT_ATOMS: atom_id res chain seq x y z
N MET A 1 -14.26 38.47 -25.91
CA MET A 1 -14.07 38.25 -24.45
C MET A 1 -13.13 37.05 -24.28
N ALA A 2 -12.08 37.19 -23.47
CA ALA A 2 -11.20 36.06 -23.13
C ALA A 2 -11.97 35.05 -22.28
N ARG A 3 -11.73 33.76 -22.52
CA ARG A 3 -12.31 32.67 -21.71
C ARG A 3 -11.86 32.83 -20.25
N LYS A 4 -12.79 32.73 -19.31
CA LYS A 4 -12.52 32.83 -17.88
C LYS A 4 -12.00 31.46 -17.32
N PHE A 5 -12.37 30.36 -17.98
CA PHE A 5 -12.01 28.99 -17.60
C PHE A 5 -11.62 28.17 -18.85
N GLY A 6 -10.90 27.10 -18.65
CA GLY A 6 -10.47 26.20 -19.72
C GLY A 6 -9.09 26.58 -20.26
N THR A 7 -8.05 26.03 -19.65
CA THR A 7 -6.67 26.03 -20.15
C THR A 7 -6.36 24.70 -20.81
N ILE A 8 -5.55 24.74 -21.86
CA ILE A 8 -5.01 23.52 -22.47
C ILE A 8 -3.79 23.10 -21.64
N ASN A 9 -3.87 21.95 -20.99
CA ASN A 9 -2.72 21.39 -20.29
C ASN A 9 -1.70 20.91 -21.32
N LYS A 10 -0.47 21.40 -21.19
CA LYS A 10 0.68 20.85 -21.90
C LYS A 10 1.35 19.84 -20.99
N MET A 11 1.65 18.65 -21.52
CA MET A 11 2.47 17.66 -20.81
C MET A 11 3.86 18.24 -20.60
N SER A 12 4.37 18.22 -19.37
CA SER A 12 5.75 18.63 -19.10
C SER A 12 6.72 17.52 -19.52
N GLU A 13 7.89 17.93 -20.00
CA GLU A 13 8.98 17.03 -20.35
C GLU A 13 9.89 16.70 -19.17
N LYS A 14 9.71 17.38 -18.03
CA LYS A 14 10.64 17.34 -16.92
C LYS A 14 10.16 16.39 -15.81
N PHE A 15 11.09 15.61 -15.29
CA PHE A 15 10.87 14.72 -14.15
C PHE A 15 10.34 15.47 -12.92
N GLU A 16 10.90 16.66 -12.61
CA GLU A 16 10.55 17.45 -11.44
C GLU A 16 9.14 18.07 -11.45
N ASP A 17 8.39 17.94 -12.52
CA ASP A 17 7.00 18.44 -12.61
C ASP A 17 5.96 17.38 -12.23
N TYR A 18 6.40 16.19 -11.82
CA TYR A 18 5.57 15.07 -11.41
C TYR A 18 5.86 14.64 -9.99
N SER A 19 4.90 13.96 -9.36
CA SER A 19 5.02 13.42 -7.99
C SER A 19 5.01 11.90 -8.00
N TYR A 20 5.70 11.28 -7.02
CA TYR A 20 6.01 9.87 -7.02
C TYR A 20 5.87 9.25 -5.63
N ILE A 21 5.42 7.99 -5.56
CA ILE A 21 5.58 7.13 -4.39
C ILE A 21 6.63 6.08 -4.69
N VAL A 22 7.58 5.92 -3.78
CA VAL A 22 8.62 4.89 -3.83
C VAL A 22 8.46 3.96 -2.64
N ASN A 23 7.84 2.81 -2.87
CA ASN A 23 7.69 1.78 -1.85
C ASN A 23 8.84 0.78 -1.92
N GLY A 24 9.21 0.19 -0.79
CA GLY A 24 10.24 -0.86 -0.78
C GLY A 24 10.56 -1.35 0.62
N VAL A 25 11.23 -2.49 0.68
CA VAL A 25 11.68 -3.09 1.95
C VAL A 25 12.65 -2.17 2.68
N GLY A 26 12.72 -2.32 4.01
CA GLY A 26 13.69 -1.58 4.83
C GLY A 26 15.13 -1.81 4.35
N GLY A 27 15.95 -0.75 4.32
CA GLY A 27 17.36 -0.83 3.95
C GLY A 27 17.67 -1.02 2.46
N ILE A 28 16.69 -0.97 1.55
CA ILE A 28 16.94 -1.10 0.11
C ILE A 28 17.59 0.14 -0.52
N GLY A 29 17.55 1.28 0.17
CA GLY A 29 18.17 2.54 -0.28
C GLY A 29 17.19 3.61 -0.75
N LYS A 30 15.93 3.60 -0.32
CA LYS A 30 14.89 4.57 -0.72
C LYS A 30 15.27 6.03 -0.38
N THR A 31 15.70 6.28 0.86
CA THR A 31 16.12 7.62 1.31
C THR A 31 17.32 8.14 0.52
N THR A 32 18.29 7.26 0.23
CA THR A 32 19.44 7.58 -0.63
C THR A 32 18.98 7.93 -2.04
N LEU A 33 18.05 7.14 -2.60
CA LEU A 33 17.49 7.36 -3.94
C LEU A 33 16.88 8.76 -4.07
N VAL A 34 16.02 9.18 -3.13
CA VAL A 34 15.35 10.49 -3.22
C VAL A 34 16.33 11.66 -3.03
N TYR A 35 17.37 11.49 -2.23
CA TYR A 35 18.47 12.45 -2.13
C TYR A 35 19.23 12.58 -3.47
N GLU A 36 19.62 11.43 -4.06
CA GLU A 36 20.34 11.40 -5.33
C GLU A 36 19.51 11.99 -6.49
N ILE A 37 18.21 11.78 -6.53
CA ILE A 37 17.31 12.39 -7.53
C ILE A 37 17.43 13.92 -7.47
N GLY A 38 17.26 14.52 -6.30
CA GLY A 38 17.37 15.97 -6.15
C GLY A 38 18.74 16.49 -6.59
N LYS A 39 19.80 15.82 -6.13
CA LYS A 39 21.19 16.20 -6.46
C LYS A 39 21.47 16.10 -7.97
N LEU A 40 20.98 15.06 -8.64
CA LEU A 40 21.20 14.90 -10.09
C LEU A 40 20.46 15.96 -10.91
N ILE A 41 19.23 16.30 -10.52
CA ILE A 41 18.42 17.27 -11.27
C ILE A 41 18.86 18.71 -11.03
N THR A 42 19.20 19.06 -9.79
CA THR A 42 19.52 20.45 -9.44
C THR A 42 21.01 20.76 -9.39
N GLY A 43 21.87 19.74 -9.27
CA GLY A 43 23.30 19.87 -9.02
C GLY A 43 23.65 20.28 -7.58
N SER A 44 22.66 20.34 -6.67
CA SER A 44 22.79 20.78 -5.30
C SER A 44 22.42 19.68 -4.31
N ASP A 45 23.09 19.62 -3.16
CA ASP A 45 22.71 18.75 -2.04
C ASP A 45 21.34 19.13 -1.44
N GLU A 46 20.86 20.36 -1.69
CA GLU A 46 19.56 20.88 -1.27
C GLU A 46 18.43 20.59 -2.27
N GLY A 47 18.69 19.83 -3.33
CA GLY A 47 17.69 19.52 -4.38
C GLY A 47 16.48 18.78 -3.88
N THR A 48 16.62 17.95 -2.84
CA THR A 48 15.52 17.30 -2.11
C THR A 48 15.55 17.71 -0.64
N PHE A 49 14.45 18.29 -0.15
CA PHE A 49 14.22 18.48 1.29
C PHE A 49 13.52 17.25 1.86
N ILE A 50 14.14 16.55 2.80
CA ILE A 50 13.63 15.32 3.39
C ILE A 50 12.94 15.63 4.72
N ILE A 51 11.62 15.44 4.79
CA ILE A 51 10.84 15.52 6.03
C ILE A 51 10.82 14.11 6.65
N THR A 52 11.64 13.91 7.69
CA THR A 52 11.68 12.64 8.43
C THR A 52 10.54 12.61 9.46
N CYS A 53 9.57 11.70 9.31
CA CYS A 53 8.38 11.67 10.14
C CYS A 53 8.54 10.81 11.39
N GLY A 54 7.89 11.23 12.47
CA GLY A 54 7.68 10.44 13.68
C GLY A 54 8.96 9.96 14.36
N GLY A 55 9.06 8.64 14.50
CA GLY A 55 10.18 7.97 15.16
C GLY A 55 11.32 7.56 14.24
N GLU A 56 11.24 7.88 12.95
CA GLU A 56 12.32 7.61 12.00
C GLU A 56 13.59 8.39 12.35
N ASN A 57 14.72 7.81 12.05
CA ASN A 57 16.01 8.48 12.30
C ASN A 57 16.33 9.42 11.13
N LYS A 58 16.71 10.67 11.45
CA LYS A 58 17.28 11.57 10.45
C LYS A 58 18.37 10.84 9.64
N PRO A 59 18.44 10.97 8.30
CA PRO A 59 19.35 10.22 7.44
C PRO A 59 20.83 10.66 7.62
N LYS A 60 21.35 10.51 8.83
CA LYS A 60 22.75 10.88 9.20
C LYS A 60 23.80 10.09 8.43
N HIS A 61 23.41 8.96 7.82
CA HIS A 61 24.28 8.11 7.00
C HIS A 61 24.46 8.61 5.57
N ILE A 62 23.71 9.65 5.16
CA ILE A 62 23.79 10.25 3.84
C ILE A 62 24.47 11.62 3.99
N PRO A 63 25.77 11.76 3.65
CA PRO A 63 26.44 13.04 3.70
C PRO A 63 25.78 14.04 2.75
N GLY A 64 25.47 15.23 3.25
CA GLY A 64 24.80 16.27 2.46
C GLY A 64 23.28 16.18 2.46
N ALA A 65 22.66 15.16 3.04
CA ALA A 65 21.20 15.08 3.12
C ALA A 65 20.61 16.31 3.82
N PHE A 66 19.70 17.00 3.11
CA PHE A 66 19.06 18.22 3.53
C PHE A 66 17.63 17.95 3.99
N GLY A 67 17.23 18.49 5.13
CA GLY A 67 15.87 18.27 5.64
C GLY A 67 15.77 18.36 7.16
N ASP A 68 14.57 18.11 7.67
CA ASP A 68 14.28 18.21 9.09
C ASP A 68 13.40 17.06 9.61
N VAL A 69 13.27 16.96 10.94
CA VAL A 69 12.49 15.91 11.60
C VAL A 69 11.17 16.49 12.08
N ALA A 70 10.07 15.81 11.72
CA ALA A 70 8.73 16.09 12.19
C ALA A 70 8.28 15.00 13.19
N PRO A 71 8.58 15.14 14.49
CA PRO A 71 8.20 14.13 15.50
C PRO A 71 6.70 14.05 15.71
N ASP A 72 5.96 15.07 15.35
CA ASP A 72 4.51 15.17 15.43
C ASP A 72 3.93 15.96 14.25
N PHE A 73 2.60 15.88 14.10
CA PHE A 73 1.90 16.52 12.99
C PHE A 73 1.96 18.06 13.02
N LYS A 74 2.04 18.67 14.20
CA LYS A 74 2.15 20.15 14.30
C LYS A 74 3.48 20.63 13.75
N THR A 75 4.56 19.93 14.08
CA THR A 75 5.89 20.21 13.53
C THR A 75 5.92 19.96 12.01
N PHE A 76 5.28 18.88 11.51
CA PHE A 76 5.13 18.64 10.08
C PHE A 76 4.45 19.82 9.37
N VAL A 77 3.33 20.29 9.91
CA VAL A 77 2.59 21.46 9.38
C VAL A 77 3.45 22.73 9.42
N ALA A 78 4.26 22.93 10.44
CA ALA A 78 5.16 24.07 10.54
C ALA A 78 6.25 24.04 9.47
N ILE A 79 6.84 22.87 9.21
CA ILE A 79 7.80 22.67 8.12
C ILE A 79 7.16 22.94 6.76
N VAL A 80 5.98 22.36 6.51
CA VAL A 80 5.23 22.60 5.25
C VAL A 80 4.92 24.09 5.06
N LYS A 81 4.50 24.76 6.14
CA LYS A 81 4.23 26.20 6.09
C LYS A 81 5.47 27.00 5.75
N GLU A 82 6.59 26.70 6.40
CA GLU A 82 7.88 27.35 6.13
C GLU A 82 8.31 27.21 4.67
N LEU A 83 8.29 25.97 4.15
CA LEU A 83 8.63 25.69 2.75
C LEU A 83 7.73 26.38 1.74
N CYS A 84 6.42 26.52 2.06
CA CYS A 84 5.47 27.20 1.17
C CYS A 84 5.57 28.72 1.23
N ASP A 85 5.67 29.30 2.43
CA ASP A 85 5.65 30.76 2.64
C ASP A 85 6.99 31.40 2.25
N ASN A 86 8.09 30.69 2.50
CA ASN A 86 9.46 31.19 2.29
C ASN A 86 10.18 30.46 1.15
N LYS A 87 9.45 30.02 0.11
CA LYS A 87 10.01 29.25 -1.02
C LYS A 87 11.26 29.89 -1.66
N ALA A 88 11.34 31.21 -1.65
CA ALA A 88 12.50 31.94 -2.19
C ALA A 88 13.80 31.68 -1.42
N GLU A 89 13.72 31.21 -0.17
CA GLU A 89 14.86 30.83 0.67
C GLU A 89 15.39 29.40 0.32
N TYR A 90 14.61 28.65 -0.48
CA TYR A 90 14.92 27.27 -0.92
C TYR A 90 15.04 27.19 -2.45
N PRO A 91 15.95 27.95 -3.10
CA PRO A 91 15.96 28.12 -4.56
C PRO A 91 16.29 26.81 -5.31
N ASP A 92 17.13 25.97 -4.71
CA ASP A 92 17.58 24.71 -5.30
C ASP A 92 16.61 23.55 -5.03
N THR A 93 15.74 23.67 -4.01
CA THR A 93 14.82 22.61 -3.63
C THR A 93 13.69 22.49 -4.65
N LYS A 94 13.65 21.35 -5.35
CA LYS A 94 12.59 20.98 -6.29
C LYS A 94 11.69 19.89 -5.73
N PHE A 95 12.25 19.03 -4.89
CA PHE A 95 11.58 17.88 -4.33
C PHE A 95 11.41 17.99 -2.82
N ILE A 96 10.24 17.56 -2.33
CA ILE A 96 10.01 17.33 -0.92
C ILE A 96 9.80 15.82 -0.75
N ALA A 97 10.69 15.18 0.00
CA ALA A 97 10.54 13.77 0.35
C ALA A 97 9.85 13.63 1.72
N ILE A 98 8.86 12.74 1.81
CA ILE A 98 8.20 12.37 3.08
C ILE A 98 8.65 10.97 3.46
N ASP A 99 9.45 10.86 4.51
CA ASP A 99 10.10 9.62 4.98
C ASP A 99 9.74 9.33 6.45
N SER A 100 8.86 8.35 6.74
CA SER A 100 8.11 7.48 5.83
C SER A 100 6.61 7.77 5.88
N LEU A 101 5.84 7.24 4.90
CA LEU A 101 4.38 7.34 4.87
C LEU A 101 3.71 6.69 6.08
N ASP A 102 4.26 5.57 6.56
CA ASP A 102 3.76 4.86 7.74
C ASP A 102 3.81 5.79 8.97
N GLU A 103 4.93 6.46 9.19
CA GLU A 103 5.10 7.40 10.30
C GLU A 103 4.31 8.69 10.08
N PHE A 104 4.18 9.16 8.84
CA PHE A 104 3.34 10.32 8.51
C PHE A 104 1.88 10.04 8.89
N ALA A 105 1.33 8.88 8.53
CA ALA A 105 -0.02 8.49 8.94
C ALA A 105 -0.13 8.42 10.47
N ARG A 106 0.84 7.80 11.16
CA ARG A 106 0.86 7.64 12.61
C ARG A 106 0.83 8.98 13.35
N ILE A 107 1.64 9.97 12.93
CA ILE A 107 1.62 11.31 13.56
C ILE A 107 0.32 12.05 13.27
N CYS A 108 -0.32 11.84 12.09
CA CYS A 108 -1.64 12.37 11.77
C CYS A 108 -2.72 11.76 12.66
N GLU A 109 -2.74 10.44 12.83
CA GLU A 109 -3.68 9.73 13.68
C GLU A 109 -3.59 10.18 15.13
N ASN A 110 -2.38 10.27 15.67
CA ASN A 110 -2.14 10.77 17.03
C ASN A 110 -2.67 12.20 17.22
N PHE A 111 -2.47 13.05 16.22
CA PHE A 111 -3.01 14.42 16.24
C PHE A 111 -4.53 14.42 16.24
N VAL A 112 -5.18 13.62 15.40
CA VAL A 112 -6.65 13.53 15.30
C VAL A 112 -7.26 13.01 16.61
N VAL A 113 -6.65 12.00 17.23
CA VAL A 113 -7.08 11.51 18.55
C VAL A 113 -6.96 12.61 19.61
N ALA A 114 -5.84 13.35 19.61
CA ALA A 114 -5.65 14.48 20.52
C ALA A 114 -6.63 15.63 20.25
N GLU A 115 -6.91 15.97 18.98
CA GLU A 115 -7.89 16.97 18.55
C GLU A 115 -9.29 16.61 19.07
N TRP A 116 -9.72 15.36 18.87
CA TRP A 116 -10.99 14.86 19.40
C TRP A 116 -11.06 14.93 20.94
N ASN A 117 -10.03 14.43 21.61
CA ASN A 117 -9.97 14.37 23.07
C ASN A 117 -9.93 15.75 23.74
N ALA A 118 -9.55 16.79 23.03
CA ALA A 118 -9.58 18.17 23.52
C ALA A 118 -10.98 18.81 23.46
N THR A 119 -11.90 18.25 22.66
CA THR A 119 -13.21 18.84 22.38
C THR A 119 -14.38 17.99 22.88
N CYS A 120 -14.19 16.69 23.11
CA CYS A 120 -15.23 15.76 23.56
C CYS A 120 -15.35 15.71 25.09
N ASP A 121 -16.47 15.16 25.56
CA ASP A 121 -16.66 14.86 26.96
C ASP A 121 -15.67 13.80 27.46
N ILE A 122 -15.35 13.83 28.76
CA ILE A 122 -14.35 12.95 29.37
C ILE A 122 -14.64 11.46 29.15
N ASN A 123 -15.92 11.08 29.12
CA ASN A 123 -16.38 9.71 28.90
C ASN A 123 -16.36 9.28 27.42
N GLU A 124 -16.16 10.22 26.50
CA GLU A 124 -16.10 9.99 25.04
C GLU A 124 -14.67 10.04 24.50
N ARG A 125 -13.67 10.11 25.37
CA ARG A 125 -12.26 10.17 24.95
C ARG A 125 -11.83 8.90 24.24
N ALA A 126 -11.21 9.09 23.09
CA ALA A 126 -10.68 8.02 22.27
C ALA A 126 -9.27 7.60 22.70
N LYS A 127 -8.99 6.31 22.69
CA LYS A 127 -7.65 5.74 22.89
C LYS A 127 -6.94 5.43 21.57
N SER A 128 -7.70 5.34 20.48
CA SER A 128 -7.20 5.04 19.15
C SER A 128 -7.98 5.82 18.10
N ILE A 129 -7.45 5.88 16.87
CA ILE A 129 -8.08 6.54 15.74
C ILE A 129 -9.47 5.98 15.45
N ALA A 130 -9.65 4.66 15.57
CA ALA A 130 -10.94 3.99 15.36
C ALA A 130 -12.06 4.44 16.31
N GLN A 131 -11.71 4.97 17.47
CA GLN A 131 -12.66 5.49 18.46
C GLN A 131 -12.91 7.00 18.33
N ALA A 132 -11.99 7.73 17.66
CA ALA A 132 -12.12 9.17 17.49
C ALA A 132 -13.40 9.51 16.70
N TYR A 133 -14.02 10.65 17.06
CA TYR A 133 -15.28 11.11 16.44
C TYR A 133 -16.43 10.11 16.52
N LYS A 134 -16.45 9.28 17.58
CA LYS A 134 -17.46 8.23 17.84
C LYS A 134 -17.42 7.06 16.86
N GLY A 135 -16.26 6.80 16.29
CA GLY A 135 -16.02 5.69 15.38
C GLY A 135 -16.55 5.88 13.94
N TYR A 136 -16.95 4.79 13.29
CA TYR A 136 -17.42 4.76 11.89
C TYR A 136 -16.41 5.38 10.92
N GLN A 137 -15.11 5.08 11.10
CA GLN A 137 -14.00 5.58 10.28
C GLN A 137 -13.89 7.11 10.17
N LYS A 138 -14.57 7.88 11.00
CA LYS A 138 -14.52 9.36 10.95
C LYS A 138 -13.15 9.90 11.35
N GLY A 139 -12.49 9.24 12.31
CA GLY A 139 -11.14 9.59 12.71
C GLY A 139 -10.15 9.39 11.57
N GLU A 140 -10.19 8.23 10.94
CA GLU A 140 -9.34 7.88 9.81
C GLU A 140 -9.60 8.80 8.59
N ASN A 141 -10.87 9.13 8.30
CA ASN A 141 -11.20 10.12 7.26
C ASN A 141 -10.54 11.46 7.56
N ARG A 142 -10.65 11.93 8.81
CA ARG A 142 -10.03 13.18 9.24
C ARG A 142 -8.51 13.16 9.07
N ALA A 143 -7.84 12.07 9.46
CA ALA A 143 -6.40 11.90 9.29
C ALA A 143 -6.02 11.90 7.81
N CYS A 144 -6.76 11.17 6.97
CA CYS A 144 -6.59 11.14 5.53
C CYS A 144 -6.69 12.54 4.90
N ASP A 145 -7.72 13.31 5.26
CA ASP A 145 -7.91 14.68 4.77
C ASP A 145 -6.74 15.59 5.16
N LEU A 146 -6.22 15.45 6.38
CA LEU A 146 -5.07 16.21 6.84
C LEU A 146 -3.79 15.87 6.07
N MET A 147 -3.55 14.58 5.80
CA MET A 147 -2.40 14.14 5.00
C MET A 147 -2.48 14.71 3.59
N ILE A 148 -3.61 14.51 2.90
CA ILE A 148 -3.83 15.04 1.54
C ILE A 148 -3.67 16.56 1.51
N GLN A 149 -4.21 17.26 2.51
CA GLN A 149 -4.11 18.72 2.57
C GLN A 149 -2.66 19.20 2.59
N GLN A 150 -1.78 18.54 3.34
CA GLN A 150 -0.37 18.95 3.40
C GLN A 150 0.36 18.63 2.09
N VAL A 151 0.15 17.44 1.51
CA VAL A 151 0.72 17.08 0.21
C VAL A 151 0.28 18.07 -0.88
N MET A 152 -1.01 18.38 -0.95
CA MET A 152 -1.54 19.36 -1.93
C MET A 152 -1.00 20.77 -1.72
N LYS A 153 -0.74 21.22 -0.48
CA LYS A 153 -0.11 22.52 -0.22
C LYS A 153 1.28 22.60 -0.84
N LEU A 154 2.09 21.57 -0.65
CA LEU A 154 3.44 21.49 -1.22
C LEU A 154 3.40 21.45 -2.75
N GLN A 155 2.51 20.63 -3.34
CA GLN A 155 2.32 20.56 -4.80
C GLN A 155 1.86 21.92 -5.38
N ASN A 156 0.91 22.59 -4.71
CA ASN A 156 0.43 23.92 -5.13
C ASN A 156 1.51 25.00 -5.00
N ALA A 157 2.44 24.85 -4.07
CA ALA A 157 3.62 25.69 -3.98
C ALA A 157 4.67 25.39 -5.07
N GLY A 158 4.42 24.36 -5.91
CA GLY A 158 5.27 23.97 -7.04
C GLY A 158 6.47 23.13 -6.64
N TYR A 159 6.33 22.30 -5.62
CA TYR A 159 7.26 21.21 -5.31
C TYR A 159 6.77 19.90 -5.89
N SER A 160 7.69 19.06 -6.36
CA SER A 160 7.45 17.65 -6.64
C SER A 160 7.53 16.84 -5.35
N ILE A 161 6.64 15.89 -5.16
CA ILE A 161 6.60 15.09 -3.94
C ILE A 161 7.18 13.70 -4.20
N LEU A 162 8.08 13.26 -3.32
CA LEU A 162 8.69 11.94 -3.28
C LEU A 162 8.26 11.25 -1.97
N GLU A 163 7.19 10.47 -2.02
CA GLU A 163 6.69 9.76 -0.85
C GLU A 163 7.40 8.40 -0.70
N ILE A 164 7.91 8.12 0.50
CA ILE A 164 8.63 6.88 0.80
C ILE A 164 7.76 6.00 1.68
N GLY A 165 7.42 4.79 1.18
CA GLY A 165 6.64 3.78 1.91
C GLY A 165 7.42 2.48 2.13
N HIS A 166 7.00 1.73 3.14
CA HIS A 166 7.43 0.35 3.33
C HIS A 166 6.50 -0.60 2.60
N THR A 167 6.96 -1.84 2.38
CA THR A 167 6.18 -2.86 1.68
C THR A 167 5.79 -4.00 2.60
N LYS A 168 4.65 -4.61 2.29
CA LYS A 168 4.18 -5.88 2.82
C LYS A 168 3.63 -6.75 1.71
N THR A 169 3.54 -8.05 1.96
CA THR A 169 2.81 -8.99 1.11
C THR A 169 1.39 -9.13 1.64
N LYS A 170 0.40 -9.06 0.76
CA LYS A 170 -1.02 -9.23 1.08
C LYS A 170 -1.61 -10.32 0.18
N LEU A 171 -2.37 -11.24 0.77
CA LEU A 171 -3.19 -12.18 0.00
C LEU A 171 -4.35 -11.43 -0.63
N LYS A 172 -4.52 -11.61 -1.94
CA LYS A 172 -5.67 -11.16 -2.73
C LYS A 172 -6.31 -12.33 -3.43
N GLU A 173 -7.60 -12.24 -3.68
CA GLU A 173 -8.34 -13.18 -4.49
C GLU A 173 -8.61 -12.57 -5.87
N ASP A 174 -8.32 -13.31 -6.92
CA ASP A 174 -8.70 -12.92 -8.27
C ASP A 174 -10.22 -13.02 -8.45
N LEU A 175 -10.84 -11.94 -8.89
CA LEU A 175 -12.30 -11.84 -8.98
C LEU A 175 -12.93 -12.86 -9.93
N LEU A 176 -12.22 -13.27 -10.98
CA LEU A 176 -12.74 -14.17 -12.02
C LEU A 176 -12.46 -15.63 -11.68
N THR A 177 -11.22 -15.95 -11.34
CA THR A 177 -10.77 -17.32 -11.11
C THR A 177 -10.99 -17.80 -9.68
N LYS A 178 -11.27 -16.88 -8.73
CA LYS A 178 -11.37 -17.15 -7.30
C LYS A 178 -10.10 -17.79 -6.69
N VAL A 179 -8.97 -17.62 -7.38
CA VAL A 179 -7.66 -18.11 -6.91
C VAL A 179 -6.99 -17.04 -6.09
N GLN A 180 -6.49 -17.42 -4.92
CA GLN A 180 -5.72 -16.52 -4.07
C GLN A 180 -4.29 -16.41 -4.56
N PHE A 181 -3.75 -15.18 -4.56
CA PHE A 181 -2.37 -14.88 -4.88
C PHE A 181 -1.79 -13.85 -3.91
N GLU A 182 -0.48 -13.87 -3.76
CA GLU A 182 0.23 -12.88 -2.95
C GLU A 182 0.55 -11.63 -3.79
N GLN A 183 0.21 -10.46 -3.27
CA GLN A 183 0.57 -9.18 -3.88
C GLN A 183 1.52 -8.40 -2.98
N LEU A 184 2.63 -7.92 -3.55
CA LEU A 184 3.51 -6.95 -2.90
C LEU A 184 2.88 -5.54 -2.99
N THR A 185 2.56 -4.95 -1.85
CA THR A 185 1.91 -3.64 -1.76
C THR A 185 2.54 -2.77 -0.66
N CYS A 186 2.12 -1.53 -0.54
CA CYS A 186 2.53 -0.65 0.55
C CYS A 186 2.05 -1.18 1.91
N ASN A 187 2.85 -0.98 2.95
CA ASN A 187 2.49 -1.37 4.31
C ASN A 187 1.43 -0.45 4.94
N LEU A 188 1.25 0.74 4.40
CA LEU A 188 0.25 1.69 4.85
C LEU A 188 -1.17 1.09 4.73
N ASP A 189 -2.08 1.52 5.60
CA ASP A 189 -3.51 1.18 5.49
C ASP A 189 -4.06 1.59 4.12
N ASN A 190 -4.91 0.74 3.54
CA ASN A 190 -5.42 0.92 2.17
C ASN A 190 -6.11 2.28 1.99
N LYS A 191 -6.80 2.79 3.00
CA LYS A 191 -7.50 4.06 2.95
C LYS A 191 -6.55 5.23 2.73
N TYR A 192 -5.50 5.32 3.55
CA TYR A 192 -4.48 6.36 3.41
C TYR A 192 -3.68 6.18 2.13
N TYR A 193 -3.28 4.93 1.84
CA TYR A 193 -2.48 4.63 0.66
C TYR A 193 -3.21 4.99 -0.64
N ASN A 194 -4.47 4.58 -0.80
CA ASN A 194 -5.23 4.89 -2.00
C ASN A 194 -5.42 6.40 -2.18
N ALA A 195 -5.70 7.12 -1.09
CA ALA A 195 -5.86 8.57 -1.13
C ALA A 195 -4.58 9.32 -1.54
N LEU A 196 -3.41 8.88 -1.08
CA LEU A 196 -2.11 9.43 -1.49
C LEU A 196 -1.73 8.98 -2.90
N LYS A 197 -1.95 7.69 -3.22
CA LYS A 197 -1.73 7.12 -4.55
C LYS A 197 -2.47 7.91 -5.65
N ASP A 198 -3.64 8.47 -5.35
CA ASP A 198 -4.39 9.29 -6.30
C ASP A 198 -3.77 10.67 -6.56
N LYS A 199 -2.87 11.14 -5.69
CA LYS A 199 -2.20 12.45 -5.81
C LYS A 199 -0.86 12.40 -6.52
N VAL A 200 -0.37 11.21 -6.87
CA VAL A 200 0.91 11.02 -7.55
C VAL A 200 0.74 10.46 -8.96
N ASN A 201 1.76 10.67 -9.78
CA ASN A 201 1.77 10.26 -11.18
C ASN A 201 2.30 8.84 -11.39
N LEU A 202 3.15 8.38 -10.48
CA LEU A 202 3.76 7.05 -10.53
C LEU A 202 3.93 6.49 -9.12
N VAL A 203 3.66 5.21 -8.97
CA VAL A 203 4.00 4.40 -7.80
C VAL A 203 4.97 3.32 -8.23
N ALA A 204 6.18 3.37 -7.69
CA ALA A 204 7.24 2.41 -7.93
C ALA A 204 7.40 1.47 -6.74
N MET A 205 7.71 0.20 -7.02
CA MET A 205 8.03 -0.81 -6.01
C MET A 205 9.49 -1.24 -6.13
N CYS A 206 10.21 -1.15 -5.00
CA CYS A 206 11.62 -1.53 -4.89
C CYS A 206 11.75 -2.80 -4.05
N TYR A 207 12.40 -3.82 -4.60
CA TYR A 207 12.66 -5.06 -3.89
C TYR A 207 13.98 -5.70 -4.31
N TRP A 208 14.37 -6.75 -3.59
CA TRP A 208 15.51 -7.56 -3.92
C TRP A 208 15.10 -8.69 -4.86
N GLU A 209 15.61 -8.69 -6.07
CA GLU A 209 15.49 -9.82 -6.99
C GLU A 209 16.60 -10.82 -6.67
N ASN A 210 16.18 -12.03 -6.28
CA ASN A 210 17.09 -13.09 -5.94
C ASN A 210 17.20 -14.07 -7.12
N VAL A 211 18.40 -14.41 -7.51
CA VAL A 211 18.66 -15.53 -8.44
C VAL A 211 18.96 -16.76 -7.61
N VAL A 212 18.10 -17.76 -7.74
CA VAL A 212 18.22 -19.05 -7.01
C VAL A 212 18.54 -20.11 -8.03
N GLU A 213 19.69 -20.75 -7.85
CA GLU A 213 20.15 -21.87 -8.66
C GLU A 213 20.14 -23.18 -7.88
N ASN A 214 20.44 -24.28 -8.56
CA ASN A 214 20.53 -25.63 -7.95
C ASN A 214 19.28 -26.02 -7.14
N ILE A 215 18.09 -25.79 -7.72
CA ILE A 215 16.82 -26.09 -7.04
C ILE A 215 16.65 -27.60 -6.94
N GLU A 216 16.67 -28.12 -5.73
CA GLU A 216 16.42 -29.52 -5.41
C GLU A 216 15.11 -29.66 -4.64
N GLU A 217 14.37 -30.74 -4.89
CA GLU A 217 13.21 -31.09 -4.08
C GLU A 217 13.66 -31.97 -2.92
N LYS A 218 13.51 -31.47 -1.68
CA LYS A 218 13.86 -32.21 -0.44
C LYS A 218 12.59 -32.45 0.36
N LYS A 219 12.44 -33.70 0.82
CA LYS A 219 11.32 -34.07 1.69
C LYS A 219 11.50 -33.45 3.07
N ASN A 220 10.56 -32.62 3.47
CA ASN A 220 10.56 -32.03 4.81
C ASN A 220 10.32 -33.11 5.87
N ALA A 221 11.22 -33.21 6.83
CA ALA A 221 11.17 -34.23 7.87
C ALA A 221 9.93 -34.13 8.79
N PHE A 222 9.43 -32.91 8.99
CA PHE A 222 8.30 -32.64 9.87
C PHE A 222 6.96 -32.67 9.13
N THR A 223 6.86 -31.97 7.99
CA THR A 223 5.59 -31.84 7.24
C THR A 223 5.35 -32.98 6.26
N LYS A 224 6.37 -33.80 5.98
CA LYS A 224 6.39 -34.86 4.96
C LYS A 224 6.09 -34.38 3.52
N LYS A 225 6.01 -33.07 3.30
CA LYS A 225 5.84 -32.46 1.97
C LYS A 225 7.20 -32.31 1.29
N MET A 226 7.17 -32.20 -0.05
CA MET A 226 8.36 -31.88 -0.84
C MET A 226 8.53 -30.36 -0.84
N ASP A 227 9.65 -29.88 -0.29
CA ASP A 227 10.04 -28.48 -0.30
C ASP A 227 11.10 -28.27 -1.38
N LYS A 228 11.02 -27.18 -2.12
CA LYS A 228 12.04 -26.75 -3.07
C LYS A 228 13.10 -25.95 -2.34
N VAL A 229 14.34 -26.43 -2.38
CA VAL A 229 15.51 -25.80 -1.74
C VAL A 229 16.51 -25.47 -2.84
N GLY A 230 16.97 -24.23 -2.90
CA GLY A 230 17.97 -23.77 -3.88
C GLY A 230 19.03 -22.91 -3.20
N GLU A 231 20.11 -22.65 -3.91
CA GLU A 231 21.20 -21.78 -3.48
C GLU A 231 21.00 -20.36 -4.05
N LEU A 232 21.12 -19.35 -3.18
CA LEU A 232 21.09 -17.95 -3.59
C LEU A 232 22.44 -17.60 -4.22
N THR A 233 22.47 -17.38 -5.54
CA THR A 233 23.72 -17.12 -6.29
C THR A 233 23.94 -15.63 -6.58
N ASP A 234 22.87 -14.85 -6.76
CA ASP A 234 22.96 -13.40 -6.99
C ASP A 234 21.76 -12.67 -6.38
N ARG A 235 21.95 -11.38 -6.08
CA ARG A 235 20.93 -10.52 -5.50
C ARG A 235 21.03 -9.11 -6.03
N LYS A 236 19.99 -8.66 -6.73
CA LYS A 236 19.94 -7.31 -7.33
C LYS A 236 18.85 -6.47 -6.71
N ARG A 237 19.11 -5.17 -6.57
CA ARG A 237 18.08 -4.19 -6.22
C ARG A 237 17.37 -3.75 -7.49
N VAL A 238 16.07 -3.93 -7.53
CA VAL A 238 15.26 -3.56 -8.71
C VAL A 238 14.15 -2.61 -8.32
N MET A 239 13.72 -1.81 -9.28
CA MET A 239 12.58 -0.92 -9.20
C MET A 239 11.61 -1.25 -10.33
N VAL A 240 10.34 -1.47 -9.98
CA VAL A 240 9.25 -1.83 -10.90
C VAL A 240 8.24 -0.70 -10.97
N PHE A 241 7.86 -0.30 -12.17
CA PHE A 241 6.92 0.80 -12.46
C PHE A 241 5.57 0.30 -12.98
N ALA A 242 5.56 -0.84 -13.62
CA ALA A 242 4.36 -1.49 -14.12
C ALA A 242 4.49 -3.00 -13.99
N ASP A 243 3.43 -3.66 -13.58
CA ASP A 243 3.35 -5.11 -13.46
C ASP A 243 2.07 -5.61 -14.12
N ASP A 244 2.23 -6.42 -15.16
CA ASP A 244 1.11 -6.95 -15.94
C ASP A 244 0.42 -8.12 -15.22
N ASP A 245 1.11 -8.76 -14.28
CA ASP A 245 0.60 -9.95 -13.56
C ASP A 245 -0.13 -9.59 -12.25
N ASN A 246 -0.24 -8.30 -11.91
CA ASN A 246 -0.84 -7.78 -10.68
C ASN A 246 -0.23 -8.31 -9.36
N ALA A 247 0.93 -8.97 -9.43
CA ALA A 247 1.65 -9.45 -8.26
C ALA A 247 2.32 -8.29 -7.48
N ILE A 248 2.47 -7.13 -8.13
CA ILE A 248 3.08 -5.93 -7.57
C ILE A 248 2.10 -4.76 -7.73
N ASP A 249 1.81 -4.05 -6.63
CA ASP A 249 0.88 -2.92 -6.61
C ASP A 249 1.56 -1.63 -7.10
N THR A 250 1.58 -1.44 -8.42
CA THR A 250 2.12 -0.26 -9.08
C THR A 250 1.00 0.62 -9.64
N LYS A 251 1.33 1.88 -9.96
CA LYS A 251 0.47 2.81 -10.70
C LYS A 251 1.34 3.67 -11.60
N THR A 252 0.93 3.89 -12.83
CA THR A 252 1.64 4.81 -13.72
C THR A 252 0.68 5.58 -14.61
N HIS A 253 0.95 6.88 -14.80
CA HIS A 253 0.33 7.70 -15.84
C HIS A 253 1.19 7.77 -17.12
N PHE A 254 2.36 7.15 -17.12
CA PHE A 254 3.30 7.13 -18.22
C PHE A 254 3.12 5.84 -19.05
N GLU A 255 2.39 5.95 -20.16
CA GLU A 255 1.99 4.82 -21.03
C GLU A 255 3.15 3.98 -21.55
N TYR A 256 4.30 4.62 -21.81
CA TYR A 256 5.48 3.97 -22.41
C TYR A 256 6.60 3.70 -21.42
N ILE A 257 6.31 3.72 -20.12
CA ILE A 257 7.35 3.49 -19.12
C ILE A 257 7.88 2.06 -19.18
N THR A 258 9.18 1.89 -19.02
CA THR A 258 9.77 0.54 -18.89
C THR A 258 9.25 -0.13 -17.61
N HIS A 259 9.00 -1.44 -17.67
CA HIS A 259 8.38 -2.15 -16.54
C HIS A 259 9.32 -2.25 -15.32
N LYS A 260 10.61 -2.47 -15.55
CA LYS A 260 11.59 -2.72 -14.49
C LYS A 260 12.96 -2.19 -14.86
N ILE A 261 13.69 -1.66 -13.87
CA ILE A 261 15.09 -1.22 -13.97
C ILE A 261 15.88 -1.70 -12.75
N ASP A 262 17.22 -1.64 -12.82
CA ASP A 262 18.06 -1.70 -11.64
C ASP A 262 17.84 -0.41 -10.80
N LEU A 263 17.78 -0.53 -9.48
CA LEU A 263 17.49 0.58 -8.58
C LEU A 263 18.62 1.62 -8.61
N SER A 264 18.39 2.74 -9.29
CA SER A 264 19.27 3.90 -9.34
C SER A 264 18.49 5.19 -9.64
N ALA A 265 18.98 6.33 -9.18
CA ALA A 265 18.34 7.61 -9.43
C ALA A 265 18.39 7.99 -10.92
N GLU A 266 19.56 7.81 -11.57
CA GLU A 266 19.71 8.06 -13.01
C GLU A 266 18.75 7.18 -13.82
N GLY A 267 18.65 5.88 -13.47
CA GLY A 267 17.77 4.94 -14.16
C GLY A 267 16.31 5.33 -14.02
N PHE A 268 15.89 5.81 -12.83
CA PHE A 268 14.51 6.25 -12.60
C PHE A 268 14.17 7.52 -13.38
N ILE A 269 15.00 8.56 -13.28
CA ILE A 269 14.83 9.81 -14.04
C ILE A 269 14.72 9.49 -15.55
N LYS A 270 15.68 8.74 -16.05
CA LYS A 270 15.73 8.35 -17.47
C LYS A 270 14.51 7.57 -17.92
N ALA A 271 14.01 6.61 -17.10
CA ALA A 271 12.84 5.82 -17.44
C ALA A 271 11.58 6.68 -17.61
N VAL A 272 11.40 7.68 -16.74
CA VAL A 272 10.27 8.62 -16.79
C VAL A 272 10.41 9.57 -17.98
N GLU A 273 11.58 10.18 -18.19
CA GLU A 273 11.82 11.11 -19.29
C GLU A 273 11.71 10.43 -20.66
N GLU A 274 12.23 9.21 -20.83
CA GLU A 274 12.06 8.42 -22.03
C GLU A 274 10.58 8.12 -22.32
N ALA A 275 9.79 7.77 -21.28
CA ALA A 275 8.37 7.53 -21.44
C ALA A 275 7.60 8.80 -21.86
N ILE A 276 7.98 9.97 -21.31
CA ILE A 276 7.41 11.27 -21.68
C ILE A 276 7.78 11.61 -23.14
N ALA A 277 9.05 11.48 -23.51
CA ALA A 277 9.55 11.75 -24.87
C ALA A 277 8.84 10.89 -25.92
N MET A 278 8.59 9.61 -25.61
CA MET A 278 7.81 8.73 -26.49
C MET A 278 6.37 9.19 -26.65
N LYS A 279 5.73 9.63 -25.55
CA LYS A 279 4.35 10.13 -25.59
C LYS A 279 4.24 11.42 -26.42
N LEU A 280 5.25 12.28 -26.37
CA LEU A 280 5.33 13.53 -27.14
C LEU A 280 5.82 13.35 -28.58
N GLY A 281 6.31 12.16 -28.95
CA GLY A 281 6.86 11.90 -30.27
C GLY A 281 8.23 12.59 -30.48
N THR A 282 8.96 12.90 -29.40
CA THR A 282 10.30 13.50 -29.42
C THR A 282 11.42 12.49 -29.16
N ALA A 283 11.06 11.21 -29.00
CA ALA A 283 12.02 10.15 -28.71
C ALA A 283 12.92 9.83 -29.91
N ASP A 284 14.21 9.56 -29.67
CA ASP A 284 15.14 9.10 -30.68
C ASP A 284 14.74 7.69 -31.22
N GLU A 285 14.90 7.43 -32.54
CA GLU A 285 14.58 6.14 -33.21
C GLU A 285 15.18 4.91 -32.49
N LYS A 286 16.25 5.06 -31.72
CA LYS A 286 16.88 3.99 -30.96
C LYS A 286 16.08 3.53 -29.75
N THR A 287 15.33 4.46 -29.14
CA THR A 287 14.48 4.21 -27.96
C THR A 287 13.22 3.47 -28.35
N GLU A 288 12.60 3.84 -29.48
CA GLU A 288 11.41 3.16 -30.02
C GLU A 288 11.64 1.66 -30.29
N LYS A 289 12.83 1.31 -30.85
CA LYS A 289 13.18 -0.09 -31.18
C LYS A 289 13.45 -0.98 -29.97
N LYS A 290 13.76 -0.41 -28.79
CA LYS A 290 14.01 -1.17 -27.57
C LYS A 290 12.72 -1.61 -26.86
N ILE A 291 11.69 -0.76 -26.86
CA ILE A 291 10.43 -0.99 -26.14
C ILE A 291 9.50 -1.87 -26.98
N THR A 292 9.44 -1.67 -28.30
CA THR A 292 8.62 -2.50 -29.20
C THR A 292 9.08 -3.95 -29.28
N LYS A 293 10.35 -4.27 -28.96
CA LYS A 293 10.88 -5.65 -28.94
C LYS A 293 10.55 -6.42 -27.64
N LYS A 294 9.96 -5.78 -26.62
CA LYS A 294 9.66 -6.42 -25.33
C LYS A 294 8.18 -6.72 -25.06
N LYS A 295 7.29 -6.57 -26.06
CA LYS A 295 5.94 -7.11 -25.95
C LYS A 295 6.00 -8.64 -26.04
N PRO A 296 5.63 -9.40 -24.99
CA PRO A 296 5.56 -10.85 -25.09
C PRO A 296 4.41 -11.22 -26.02
N THR A 297 4.74 -11.80 -27.17
CA THR A 297 3.77 -12.50 -28.02
C THR A 297 3.33 -13.75 -27.29
N LYS A 298 2.13 -13.78 -26.75
CA LYS A 298 1.46 -15.02 -26.38
C LYS A 298 1.23 -15.83 -27.65
N LYS A 299 2.02 -16.88 -27.87
CA LYS A 299 1.64 -17.99 -28.73
C LYS A 299 0.67 -18.88 -27.95
N SER A 300 -0.58 -18.80 -28.31
CA SER A 300 -1.55 -19.86 -28.05
C SER A 300 -1.53 -20.79 -29.25
N GLU A 301 -1.11 -22.03 -29.06
CA GLU A 301 -1.39 -23.11 -29.99
C GLU A 301 -2.83 -23.60 -29.81
N PRO A 302 -3.55 -23.94 -30.91
CA PRO A 302 -4.93 -24.33 -30.86
C PRO A 302 -5.09 -25.83 -30.57
N VAL A 303 -5.98 -26.18 -29.67
CA VAL A 303 -6.57 -27.53 -29.61
C VAL A 303 -8.02 -27.40 -30.11
N GLU A 304 -8.29 -27.99 -31.26
CA GLU A 304 -9.60 -28.36 -31.80
C GLU A 304 -10.16 -29.51 -30.94
N GLU A 305 -11.40 -29.64 -30.64
CA GLU A 305 -12.73 -29.81 -31.19
C GLU A 305 -13.71 -30.25 -30.07
N PRO A 306 -15.01 -30.45 -30.29
CA PRO A 306 -15.96 -30.00 -31.28
C PRO A 306 -17.26 -29.37 -30.70
N ILE A 307 -17.97 -28.80 -31.64
CA ILE A 307 -19.27 -28.14 -31.68
C ILE A 307 -20.43 -29.01 -31.15
N GLU A 308 -21.34 -28.41 -30.36
CA GLU A 308 -22.79 -28.60 -30.47
C GLU A 308 -23.51 -27.30 -30.03
N GLU A 309 -24.23 -26.71 -30.97
CA GLU A 309 -25.29 -25.72 -30.80
C GLU A 309 -26.65 -26.42 -30.91
N PRO A 310 -27.81 -25.75 -30.80
CA PRO A 310 -28.22 -24.57 -30.01
C PRO A 310 -29.54 -24.84 -29.24
N VAL A 311 -30.01 -23.90 -28.41
CA VAL A 311 -31.43 -23.53 -28.31
C VAL A 311 -31.57 -22.11 -27.73
N GLU A 312 -32.26 -21.30 -28.48
CA GLU A 312 -32.80 -19.98 -28.18
C GLU A 312 -33.78 -20.02 -27.00
N ASP A 313 -33.87 -18.99 -26.18
CA ASP A 313 -35.10 -18.22 -26.10
C ASP A 313 -34.95 -16.87 -25.38
N GLU A 314 -35.78 -15.98 -25.82
CA GLU A 314 -35.85 -14.54 -25.69
C GLU A 314 -36.28 -13.99 -24.32
N THR A 315 -36.02 -12.67 -24.22
CA THR A 315 -36.81 -11.62 -23.52
C THR A 315 -36.47 -11.39 -22.05
N ALA A 316 -36.23 -10.22 -21.63
CA ALA A 316 -36.70 -8.87 -21.70
C ALA A 316 -36.04 -7.96 -20.66
N ILE A 317 -35.57 -6.83 -21.07
CA ILE A 317 -35.85 -5.44 -20.62
C ILE A 317 -35.85 -5.14 -19.09
N VAL A 318 -34.98 -4.15 -18.74
CA VAL A 318 -35.14 -2.97 -17.83
C VAL A 318 -34.94 -3.19 -16.34
N ASP A 319 -34.00 -2.58 -15.70
CA ASP A 319 -34.11 -1.27 -15.06
C ASP A 319 -32.79 -0.90 -14.38
N GLU A 320 -32.41 0.34 -14.54
CA GLU A 320 -31.35 0.98 -13.77
C GLU A 320 -31.77 1.02 -12.29
N ALA A 321 -30.89 0.50 -11.42
CA ALA A 321 -30.94 0.77 -10.00
C ALA A 321 -29.55 1.10 -9.47
N PRO A 322 -29.42 1.94 -8.43
CA PRO A 322 -28.26 2.75 -8.16
C PRO A 322 -27.11 1.94 -7.57
N PHE A 323 -25.92 2.46 -7.81
CA PHE A 323 -24.64 2.01 -7.24
C PHE A 323 -24.77 1.83 -5.71
N ASP A 324 -24.94 0.60 -5.27
CA ASP A 324 -24.66 0.22 -3.89
C ASP A 324 -23.14 0.03 -3.77
N VAL A 325 -22.55 0.86 -2.93
CA VAL A 325 -21.20 0.68 -2.43
C VAL A 325 -21.23 -0.57 -1.56
N GLU A 326 -20.78 -1.71 -2.09
CA GLU A 326 -20.53 -2.87 -1.26
C GLU A 326 -19.43 -2.49 -0.24
N GLU A 327 -19.85 -2.37 1.01
CA GLU A 327 -18.98 -2.37 2.17
C GLU A 327 -18.21 -3.69 2.18
N ASP A 328 -16.89 -3.64 1.99
CA ASP A 328 -15.99 -4.73 2.32
C ASP A 328 -16.14 -5.03 3.82
N ILE A 329 -17.04 -5.95 4.15
CA ILE A 329 -17.11 -6.55 5.48
C ILE A 329 -15.87 -7.44 5.60
N PHE A 330 -14.83 -6.91 6.21
CA PHE A 330 -13.75 -7.74 6.75
C PHE A 330 -14.37 -8.66 7.79
N ASP A 331 -14.41 -9.95 7.49
CA ASP A 331 -14.70 -11.00 8.46
C ASP A 331 -13.62 -10.95 9.56
N ASP A 332 -13.99 -10.34 10.69
CA ASP A 332 -13.20 -10.29 11.93
C ASP A 332 -13.11 -11.66 12.63
N GLU A 333 -13.36 -12.76 11.91
CA GLU A 333 -13.43 -14.12 12.48
C GLU A 333 -12.08 -14.67 12.98
N ASP A 334 -10.96 -14.04 12.64
CA ASP A 334 -9.62 -14.53 13.00
C ASP A 334 -8.94 -13.75 14.14
N VAL A 335 -9.51 -12.67 14.61
CA VAL A 335 -8.98 -11.88 15.73
C VAL A 335 -9.52 -12.42 17.04
N VAL A 336 -8.61 -12.73 17.99
CA VAL A 336 -8.98 -13.11 19.36
C VAL A 336 -9.55 -11.89 20.07
N THR A 337 -10.81 -11.98 20.51
CA THR A 337 -11.52 -10.89 21.21
C THR A 337 -11.95 -11.32 22.62
N PRO A 338 -12.13 -10.38 23.56
CA PRO A 338 -12.71 -10.68 24.86
C PRO A 338 -14.11 -11.27 24.69
N VAL A 339 -14.32 -12.44 25.31
CA VAL A 339 -15.65 -13.10 25.31
C VAL A 339 -16.48 -12.53 26.45
N ASP A 340 -17.74 -12.20 26.16
CA ASP A 340 -18.68 -11.70 27.15
C ASP A 340 -18.80 -12.66 28.34
N ALA A 341 -18.85 -12.10 29.54
CA ALA A 341 -18.88 -12.86 30.81
C ALA A 341 -20.13 -13.77 30.90
N ASP A 342 -21.25 -13.31 30.37
CA ASP A 342 -22.51 -14.06 30.38
C ASP A 342 -22.44 -15.23 29.41
N VAL A 343 -21.82 -15.04 28.23
CA VAL A 343 -21.54 -16.11 27.26
C VAL A 343 -20.60 -17.16 27.84
N LEU A 344 -19.54 -16.75 28.53
CA LEU A 344 -18.63 -17.68 29.22
C LEU A 344 -19.34 -18.48 30.31
N ALA A 345 -20.25 -17.86 31.06
CA ALA A 345 -21.04 -18.52 32.11
C ALA A 345 -22.01 -19.54 31.47
N ALA A 346 -22.70 -19.19 30.39
CA ALA A 346 -23.60 -20.08 29.66
C ALA A 346 -22.85 -21.30 29.09
N ILE A 347 -21.70 -21.10 28.46
CA ILE A 347 -20.86 -22.18 27.94
C ILE A 347 -20.39 -23.12 29.07
N ARG A 348 -19.98 -22.57 30.23
CA ARG A 348 -19.55 -23.38 31.38
C ARG A 348 -20.68 -24.23 31.94
N SER A 349 -21.90 -23.69 32.03
CA SER A 349 -23.08 -24.41 32.50
C SER A 349 -23.44 -25.56 31.56
N ALA A 350 -23.61 -25.25 30.27
CA ALA A 350 -23.96 -26.24 29.26
C ALA A 350 -22.90 -27.33 29.11
N PHE A 351 -21.60 -26.99 29.20
CA PHE A 351 -20.52 -27.96 29.16
C PHE A 351 -20.54 -28.94 30.35
N LYS A 352 -20.97 -28.54 31.53
CA LYS A 352 -21.09 -29.45 32.67
C LYS A 352 -22.16 -30.51 32.43
N GLU A 353 -23.28 -30.14 31.82
CA GLU A 353 -24.44 -30.98 31.57
C GLU A 353 -24.33 -31.84 30.30
N ALA A 354 -23.40 -31.52 29.39
CA ALA A 354 -23.19 -32.22 28.14
C ALA A 354 -22.71 -33.69 28.34
N ASP A 355 -23.03 -34.55 27.37
CA ASP A 355 -22.54 -35.92 27.31
C ASP A 355 -21.04 -36.02 26.98
N ALA A 356 -20.48 -37.24 27.00
CA ALA A 356 -19.05 -37.47 26.82
C ALA A 356 -18.56 -37.09 25.41
N ASP A 357 -19.38 -37.34 24.39
CA ASP A 357 -19.02 -37.10 22.97
C ASP A 357 -19.05 -35.60 22.68
N THR A 358 -20.09 -34.89 23.11
CA THR A 358 -20.20 -33.42 23.03
C THR A 358 -19.04 -32.72 23.78
N LYS A 359 -18.67 -33.24 24.98
CA LYS A 359 -17.50 -32.74 25.70
C LYS A 359 -16.18 -32.94 24.94
N ALA A 360 -16.04 -34.05 24.23
CA ALA A 360 -14.85 -34.32 23.42
C ALA A 360 -14.76 -33.33 22.20
N GLU A 361 -15.87 -33.06 21.55
CA GLU A 361 -15.92 -32.10 20.44
C GLU A 361 -15.56 -30.67 20.91
N VAL A 362 -16.13 -30.21 22.01
CA VAL A 362 -15.77 -28.90 22.59
C VAL A 362 -14.29 -28.82 22.98
N LYS A 363 -13.72 -29.90 23.57
CA LYS A 363 -12.29 -29.93 23.90
C LYS A 363 -11.39 -29.82 22.68
N THR A 364 -11.82 -30.33 21.52
CA THR A 364 -11.07 -30.21 20.26
C THR A 364 -10.97 -28.73 19.84
N VAL A 365 -12.04 -27.94 19.98
CA VAL A 365 -11.98 -26.50 19.72
C VAL A 365 -11.12 -25.77 20.76
N LEU A 366 -11.26 -26.15 22.05
CA LEU A 366 -10.50 -25.55 23.14
C LEU A 366 -9.00 -25.90 23.11
N ALA A 367 -8.57 -26.92 22.35
CA ALA A 367 -7.16 -27.26 22.21
C ALA A 367 -6.33 -26.08 21.70
N ASN A 368 -6.91 -25.21 20.85
CA ASN A 368 -6.28 -23.98 20.37
C ASN A 368 -6.03 -22.94 21.49
N TYR A 369 -6.66 -23.11 22.66
CA TYR A 369 -6.62 -22.21 23.82
C TYR A 369 -6.05 -22.91 25.07
N GLY A 370 -5.13 -23.87 24.87
CA GLY A 370 -4.53 -24.64 25.96
C GLY A 370 -5.49 -25.59 26.69
N GLY A 371 -6.57 -26.01 26.04
CA GLY A 371 -7.58 -26.93 26.56
C GLY A 371 -8.51 -26.35 27.61
N LYS A 372 -8.53 -25.03 27.78
CA LYS A 372 -9.36 -24.30 28.75
C LYS A 372 -10.20 -23.23 28.08
N LEU A 373 -11.38 -22.96 28.62
CA LEU A 373 -12.20 -21.82 28.18
C LEU A 373 -11.48 -20.53 28.57
N ALA A 374 -10.97 -19.81 27.56
CA ALA A 374 -10.21 -18.58 27.75
C ALA A 374 -11.18 -17.37 27.84
N THR A 375 -10.70 -16.29 28.43
CA THR A 375 -11.42 -15.00 28.47
C THR A 375 -11.35 -14.25 27.16
N GLU A 376 -10.42 -14.63 26.29
CA GLU A 376 -10.24 -14.09 24.94
C GLU A 376 -10.20 -15.28 23.97
N MET A 377 -11.09 -15.26 22.98
CA MET A 377 -11.23 -16.33 21.97
C MET A 377 -11.64 -15.72 20.63
N LYS A 378 -11.38 -16.46 19.54
CA LYS A 378 -11.90 -16.09 18.23
C LYS A 378 -13.43 -16.18 18.21
N PRO A 379 -14.15 -15.16 17.70
CA PRO A 379 -15.61 -15.18 17.63
C PRO A 379 -16.18 -16.42 16.91
N SER A 380 -15.47 -16.89 15.87
CA SER A 380 -15.80 -18.12 15.14
C SER A 380 -15.74 -19.36 16.01
N ASP A 381 -14.74 -19.46 16.92
CA ASP A 381 -14.63 -20.61 17.83
C ASP A 381 -15.62 -20.57 18.97
N VAL A 382 -15.98 -19.36 19.46
CA VAL A 382 -17.08 -19.18 20.43
C VAL A 382 -18.41 -19.64 19.81
N LYS A 383 -18.74 -19.21 18.58
CA LYS A 383 -19.94 -19.64 17.86
C LYS A 383 -19.96 -21.16 17.62
N LYS A 384 -18.80 -21.79 17.29
CA LYS A 384 -18.68 -23.25 17.15
C LYS A 384 -19.01 -23.96 18.47
N ILE A 385 -18.45 -23.50 19.59
CA ILE A 385 -18.71 -24.08 20.91
C ILE A 385 -20.20 -23.95 21.28
N GLN A 386 -20.79 -22.78 21.07
CA GLN A 386 -22.22 -22.57 21.30
C GLN A 386 -23.09 -23.50 20.46
N LYS A 387 -22.76 -23.67 19.18
CA LYS A 387 -23.45 -24.60 18.26
C LYS A 387 -23.33 -26.06 18.70
N ILE A 388 -22.15 -26.52 19.16
CA ILE A 388 -21.93 -27.86 19.67
C ILE A 388 -22.77 -28.08 20.96
N LEU A 389 -22.79 -27.09 21.84
CA LEU A 389 -23.54 -27.13 23.10
C LEU A 389 -25.04 -26.82 22.95
N LYS A 390 -25.48 -26.38 21.76
CA LYS A 390 -26.88 -26.01 21.43
C LYS A 390 -27.41 -24.87 22.31
N ILE A 391 -26.60 -23.84 22.54
CA ILE A 391 -26.93 -22.64 23.34
C ILE A 391 -26.73 -21.36 22.52
#